data_c8198c5c66ae6afd3a6e3fd6d3d7ccb6
#
_entry.id   c8198c5c66ae6afd3a6e3fd6d3d7ccb6
#
_cell.length_a   1.000
_cell.length_b   1.000
_cell.length_c   1.000
_cell.angle_alpha   90.00
_cell.angle_beta   90.00
_cell.angle_gamma   90.00
#
_symmetry.space_group_name_H-M   'P 1'
#
loop_
_entity.id
_entity.type
_entity.pdbx_description
1 polymer ?
#
loop_
_entity_poly.entity_id
_entity_poly.type
_entity_poly.pdbx_seq_one_letter_code
_entity_poly.pdbx_strand_id
1 'polypeptide(L)'
;GENFTGVVRVEPLFQAHAPGRALGALVTFEPGARTAWHTHPLGQVLIVTAGAGLVQRWGDPIDEIRQGDVVWIPPGQKHWHGAAPASSMAHIAIVEQAGGKSVDWMEKVGNAQYSGPLRPRERSTAAAERPRPSQKAIGDFAPKLAEITDNVLYGDIWARPQLSKRDRSLVTVAALIALNRPEQLRSHFLRARENGVTQQEVVETITHLAFYAGWPNAVNAIAVAKEVFEKK
;
A
#
# COMPACT_ATOMS: atom_id res chain seq x y z
N GLY A 1 -17.01 26.20 -6.34
CA GLY A 1 -17.78 25.89 -7.55
C GLY A 1 -19.04 25.11 -7.23
N GLU A 2 -19.97 25.02 -8.19
CA GLU A 2 -21.29 24.39 -7.98
C GLU A 2 -21.19 22.90 -7.58
N ASN A 3 -20.16 22.21 -8.05
CA ASN A 3 -20.00 20.76 -7.91
C ASN A 3 -19.20 20.33 -6.67
N PHE A 4 -18.79 21.27 -5.83
CA PHE A 4 -17.99 20.98 -4.64
C PHE A 4 -18.47 21.78 -3.42
N THR A 5 -18.24 21.23 -2.25
CA THR A 5 -18.34 21.92 -0.96
C THR A 5 -16.94 22.02 -0.38
N GLY A 6 -16.55 23.20 0.15
CA GLY A 6 -15.19 23.46 0.62
C GLY A 6 -14.19 23.75 -0.49
N VAL A 7 -12.90 23.68 -0.17
CA VAL A 7 -11.80 23.99 -1.10
C VAL A 7 -11.32 22.71 -1.77
N VAL A 8 -11.43 22.67 -3.09
CA VAL A 8 -10.99 21.53 -3.92
C VAL A 8 -10.17 22.05 -5.10
N ARG A 9 -9.02 21.43 -5.34
CA ARG A 9 -8.17 21.67 -6.50
C ARG A 9 -8.25 20.47 -7.43
N VAL A 10 -8.45 20.70 -8.71
CA VAL A 10 -8.49 19.67 -9.75
C VAL A 10 -7.41 19.99 -10.77
N GLU A 11 -6.47 19.08 -10.94
CA GLU A 11 -5.33 19.20 -11.85
C GLU A 11 -5.42 18.08 -12.90
N PRO A 12 -5.74 18.39 -14.18
CA PRO A 12 -5.77 17.37 -15.23
C PRO A 12 -4.39 16.72 -15.41
N LEU A 13 -4.36 15.38 -15.45
CA LEU A 13 -3.12 14.62 -15.69
C LEU A 13 -3.01 14.18 -17.16
N PHE A 14 -4.11 13.71 -17.71
CA PHE A 14 -4.21 13.33 -19.12
C PHE A 14 -5.66 13.46 -19.61
N GLN A 15 -5.80 13.63 -20.92
CA GLN A 15 -7.08 13.77 -21.61
C GLN A 15 -7.35 12.54 -22.49
N ALA A 16 -8.62 12.33 -22.82
CA ALA A 16 -8.99 11.31 -23.76
C ALA A 16 -8.51 11.65 -25.19
N HIS A 17 -7.83 10.71 -25.84
CA HIS A 17 -7.40 10.79 -27.23
C HIS A 17 -7.97 9.61 -28.00
N ALA A 18 -8.73 9.89 -29.07
CA ALA A 18 -9.33 8.84 -29.89
C ALA A 18 -8.29 7.84 -30.42
N PRO A 19 -8.59 6.52 -30.41
CA PRO A 19 -9.82 5.87 -30.01
C PRO A 19 -9.97 5.66 -28.49
N GLY A 20 -8.96 6.02 -27.67
CA GLY A 20 -9.01 5.96 -26.21
C GLY A 20 -10.00 6.98 -25.64
N ARG A 21 -10.67 6.62 -24.52
CA ARG A 21 -11.71 7.42 -23.87
C ARG A 21 -11.37 7.82 -22.46
N ALA A 22 -10.26 7.29 -21.92
CA ALA A 22 -9.83 7.52 -20.55
C ALA A 22 -9.26 8.93 -20.36
N LEU A 23 -9.63 9.55 -19.26
CA LEU A 23 -9.05 10.80 -18.76
C LEU A 23 -8.78 10.67 -17.27
N GLY A 24 -7.81 11.43 -16.78
CA GLY A 24 -7.41 11.40 -15.37
C GLY A 24 -7.09 12.78 -14.83
N ALA A 25 -7.36 12.94 -13.54
CA ALA A 25 -7.03 14.17 -12.82
C ALA A 25 -6.53 13.84 -11.41
N LEU A 26 -5.59 14.62 -10.91
CA LEU A 26 -5.27 14.71 -9.50
C LEU A 26 -6.25 15.67 -8.84
N VAL A 27 -6.95 15.20 -7.82
CA VAL A 27 -7.93 15.99 -7.08
C VAL A 27 -7.51 16.07 -5.61
N THR A 28 -7.31 17.29 -5.13
CA THR A 28 -6.93 17.56 -3.74
C THR A 28 -8.07 18.25 -3.02
N PHE A 29 -8.45 17.71 -1.87
CA PHE A 29 -9.50 18.21 -0.99
C PHE A 29 -8.90 18.69 0.32
N GLU A 30 -9.22 19.91 0.72
CA GLU A 30 -8.96 20.38 2.08
C GLU A 30 -9.87 19.67 3.09
N PRO A 31 -9.55 19.67 4.40
CA PRO A 31 -10.36 19.01 5.41
C PRO A 31 -11.85 19.37 5.30
N GLY A 32 -12.72 18.36 5.26
CA GLY A 32 -14.17 18.51 5.12
C GLY A 32 -14.68 18.86 3.72
N ALA A 33 -13.78 19.12 2.75
CA ALA A 33 -14.18 19.38 1.37
C ALA A 33 -14.64 18.08 0.67
N ARG A 34 -15.64 18.20 -0.22
CA ARG A 34 -16.25 17.04 -0.88
C ARG A 34 -16.90 17.40 -2.21
N THR A 35 -17.10 16.42 -3.06
CA THR A 35 -17.90 16.54 -4.29
C THR A 35 -19.39 16.67 -3.97
N ALA A 36 -20.18 17.16 -4.91
CA ALA A 36 -21.60 16.88 -4.97
C ALA A 36 -21.84 15.38 -5.26
N TRP A 37 -23.06 14.91 -5.11
CA TRP A 37 -23.50 13.62 -5.65
C TRP A 37 -23.31 13.64 -7.16
N HIS A 38 -22.84 12.54 -7.74
CA HIS A 38 -22.63 12.42 -9.18
C HIS A 38 -22.59 10.95 -9.63
N THR A 39 -22.62 10.76 -10.94
CA THR A 39 -22.45 9.45 -11.59
C THR A 39 -21.45 9.57 -12.74
N HIS A 40 -20.90 8.41 -13.13
CA HIS A 40 -20.04 8.28 -14.31
C HIS A 40 -20.63 7.22 -15.25
N PRO A 41 -20.77 7.50 -16.56
CA PRO A 41 -21.40 6.57 -17.49
C PRO A 41 -20.67 5.23 -17.62
N LEU A 42 -19.36 5.20 -17.47
CA LEU A 42 -18.52 4.01 -17.57
C LEU A 42 -17.78 3.66 -16.26
N GLY A 43 -18.21 4.29 -15.15
CA GLY A 43 -17.62 4.09 -13.83
C GLY A 43 -16.38 4.97 -13.57
N GLN A 44 -15.82 4.84 -12.38
CA GLN A 44 -14.68 5.62 -11.93
C GLN A 44 -13.74 4.78 -11.08
N VAL A 45 -12.43 4.98 -11.25
CA VAL A 45 -11.40 4.52 -10.32
C VAL A 45 -10.86 5.71 -9.55
N LEU A 46 -10.78 5.59 -8.22
CA LEU A 46 -10.06 6.52 -7.35
C LEU A 46 -8.84 5.80 -6.78
N ILE A 47 -7.67 6.42 -6.91
CA ILE A 47 -6.41 5.94 -6.30
C ILE A 47 -6.00 6.99 -5.28
N VAL A 48 -6.13 6.69 -3.99
CA VAL A 48 -5.78 7.64 -2.92
C VAL A 48 -4.26 7.76 -2.82
N THR A 49 -3.74 8.95 -3.08
CA THR A 49 -2.29 9.22 -3.11
C THR A 49 -1.78 9.85 -1.82
N ALA A 50 -2.64 10.53 -1.05
CA ALA A 50 -2.25 11.13 0.23
C ALA A 50 -3.46 11.34 1.15
N GLY A 51 -3.22 11.33 2.46
CA GLY A 51 -4.20 11.68 3.49
C GLY A 51 -5.29 10.65 3.72
N ALA A 52 -6.44 11.12 4.23
CA ALA A 52 -7.62 10.30 4.51
C ALA A 52 -8.89 11.01 4.02
N GLY A 53 -9.82 10.23 3.50
CA GLY A 53 -11.07 10.72 2.96
C GLY A 53 -12.24 9.78 3.18
N LEU A 54 -13.35 10.15 2.61
CA LEU A 54 -14.62 9.46 2.70
C LEU A 54 -15.18 9.26 1.30
N VAL A 55 -15.83 8.12 1.08
CA VAL A 55 -16.62 7.83 -0.12
C VAL A 55 -17.94 7.19 0.29
N GLN A 56 -19.01 7.53 -0.41
CA GLN A 56 -20.32 6.91 -0.17
C GLN A 56 -21.03 6.66 -1.50
N ARG A 57 -21.52 5.44 -1.69
CA ARG A 57 -22.51 5.10 -2.71
C ARG A 57 -23.90 5.38 -2.16
N TRP A 58 -24.80 5.82 -3.01
CA TRP A 58 -26.17 6.11 -2.59
C TRP A 58 -26.83 4.87 -1.98
N GLY A 59 -27.35 5.04 -0.77
CA GLY A 59 -27.99 3.97 0.00
C GLY A 59 -27.05 3.17 0.91
N ASP A 60 -25.73 3.31 0.77
CA ASP A 60 -24.74 2.63 1.59
C ASP A 60 -24.25 3.49 2.76
N PRO A 61 -23.66 2.89 3.80
CA PRO A 61 -22.84 3.60 4.77
C PRO A 61 -21.63 4.25 4.10
N ILE A 62 -21.05 5.26 4.76
CA ILE A 62 -19.82 5.92 4.32
C ILE A 62 -18.63 4.99 4.55
N ASP A 63 -17.78 4.83 3.54
CA ASP A 63 -16.50 4.14 3.64
C ASP A 63 -15.36 5.15 3.84
N GLU A 64 -14.51 4.91 4.84
CA GLU A 64 -13.26 5.66 5.00
C GLU A 64 -12.22 5.11 4.04
N ILE A 65 -11.54 6.03 3.32
CA ILE A 65 -10.47 5.71 2.36
C ILE A 65 -9.18 6.43 2.75
N ARG A 66 -8.03 5.78 2.54
CA ARG A 66 -6.70 6.28 2.95
C ARG A 66 -5.67 6.07 1.85
N GLN A 67 -4.54 6.71 1.97
CA GLN A 67 -3.42 6.54 1.05
C GLN A 67 -3.13 5.05 0.75
N GLY A 68 -3.06 4.73 -0.55
CA GLY A 68 -2.87 3.39 -1.08
C GLY A 68 -4.17 2.64 -1.39
N ASP A 69 -5.33 3.12 -0.92
CA ASP A 69 -6.61 2.50 -1.26
C ASP A 69 -6.97 2.80 -2.73
N VAL A 70 -7.56 1.80 -3.38
CA VAL A 70 -8.13 1.90 -4.73
C VAL A 70 -9.63 1.62 -4.63
N VAL A 71 -10.45 2.59 -5.06
CA VAL A 71 -11.90 2.49 -5.03
C VAL A 71 -12.43 2.38 -6.44
N TRP A 72 -13.21 1.34 -6.72
CA TRP A 72 -13.97 1.21 -7.95
C TRP A 72 -15.42 1.60 -7.74
N ILE A 73 -15.90 2.55 -8.54
CA ILE A 73 -17.31 2.96 -8.61
C ILE A 73 -17.89 2.43 -9.93
N PRO A 74 -18.89 1.55 -9.88
CA PRO A 74 -19.53 1.00 -11.08
C PRO A 74 -20.20 2.06 -11.97
N PRO A 75 -20.39 1.77 -13.28
CA PRO A 75 -21.14 2.62 -14.19
C PRO A 75 -22.51 3.00 -13.63
N GLY A 76 -22.86 4.29 -13.71
CA GLY A 76 -24.16 4.82 -13.27
C GLY A 76 -24.38 4.86 -11.75
N GLN A 77 -23.45 4.36 -10.94
CA GLN A 77 -23.57 4.38 -9.48
C GLN A 77 -23.49 5.81 -8.96
N LYS A 78 -24.59 6.31 -8.36
CA LYS A 78 -24.61 7.60 -7.67
C LYS A 78 -23.72 7.53 -6.42
N HIS A 79 -22.79 8.46 -6.30
CA HIS A 79 -21.83 8.50 -5.21
C HIS A 79 -21.27 9.90 -4.98
N TRP A 80 -20.57 10.09 -3.87
CA TRP A 80 -19.73 11.23 -3.59
C TRP A 80 -18.43 10.78 -2.92
N HIS A 81 -17.40 11.61 -2.98
CA HIS A 81 -16.14 11.43 -2.26
C HIS A 81 -15.55 12.77 -1.85
N GLY A 82 -14.65 12.75 -0.85
CA GLY A 82 -14.02 13.95 -0.32
C GLY A 82 -13.05 13.65 0.80
N ALA A 83 -12.47 14.71 1.38
CA ALA A 83 -11.60 14.62 2.53
C ALA A 83 -12.36 14.25 3.81
N ALA A 84 -11.69 13.62 4.77
CA ALA A 84 -12.22 13.44 6.12
C ALA A 84 -12.30 14.79 6.87
N PRO A 85 -13.09 14.90 7.96
CA PRO A 85 -13.30 16.19 8.64
C PRO A 85 -12.02 16.87 9.14
N ALA A 86 -11.02 16.08 9.56
CA ALA A 86 -9.78 16.58 10.16
C ALA A 86 -8.51 16.29 9.32
N SER A 87 -8.65 15.80 8.10
CA SER A 87 -7.52 15.45 7.24
C SER A 87 -7.79 15.91 5.81
N SER A 88 -6.81 16.47 5.12
CA SER A 88 -6.84 16.61 3.68
C SER A 88 -6.75 15.24 3.00
N MET A 89 -7.18 15.17 1.74
CA MET A 89 -7.04 13.97 0.92
C MET A 89 -6.68 14.36 -0.52
N ALA A 90 -5.76 13.62 -1.11
CA ALA A 90 -5.52 13.67 -2.55
C ALA A 90 -5.73 12.29 -3.17
N HIS A 91 -6.32 12.27 -4.36
CA HIS A 91 -6.47 11.05 -5.15
C HIS A 91 -6.34 11.32 -6.65
N ILE A 92 -5.96 10.31 -7.41
CA ILE A 92 -6.10 10.29 -8.86
C ILE A 92 -7.49 9.74 -9.17
N ALA A 93 -8.29 10.53 -9.89
CA ALA A 93 -9.55 10.09 -10.48
C ALA A 93 -9.32 9.68 -11.93
N ILE A 94 -9.72 8.48 -12.30
CA ILE A 94 -9.69 7.97 -13.68
C ILE A 94 -11.12 7.63 -14.09
N VAL A 95 -11.58 8.20 -15.21
CA VAL A 95 -12.90 7.96 -15.79
C VAL A 95 -12.79 7.81 -17.30
N GLU A 96 -13.81 7.21 -17.92
CA GLU A 96 -13.93 7.17 -19.37
C GLU A 96 -15.13 8.00 -19.86
N GLN A 97 -15.01 8.54 -21.08
CA GLN A 97 -16.08 9.27 -21.74
C GLN A 97 -17.00 8.32 -22.52
N ALA A 98 -18.31 8.57 -22.43
CA ALA A 98 -19.33 8.00 -23.30
C ALA A 98 -20.08 9.14 -23.97
N GLY A 99 -20.05 9.21 -25.31
CA GLY A 99 -20.68 10.31 -26.05
C GLY A 99 -20.15 11.69 -25.72
N GLY A 100 -18.85 11.79 -25.36
CA GLY A 100 -18.20 13.06 -24.97
C GLY A 100 -18.46 13.50 -23.53
N LYS A 101 -19.17 12.70 -22.73
CA LYS A 101 -19.53 12.99 -21.34
C LYS A 101 -18.86 12.00 -20.41
N SER A 102 -18.26 12.52 -19.31
CA SER A 102 -17.57 11.70 -18.31
C SER A 102 -18.25 11.70 -16.93
N VAL A 103 -19.11 12.69 -16.64
CA VAL A 103 -19.75 12.87 -15.32
C VAL A 103 -21.11 13.52 -15.46
N ASP A 104 -22.05 13.09 -14.62
CA ASP A 104 -23.34 13.72 -14.37
C ASP A 104 -23.39 14.24 -12.93
N TRP A 105 -23.35 15.55 -12.78
CA TRP A 105 -23.41 16.21 -11.48
C TRP A 105 -24.86 16.32 -10.99
N MET A 106 -25.07 16.14 -9.69
CA MET A 106 -26.36 16.16 -9.01
C MET A 106 -26.30 17.11 -7.81
N GLU A 107 -27.18 16.93 -6.84
CA GLU A 107 -27.29 17.76 -5.66
C GLU A 107 -26.04 17.70 -4.76
N LYS A 108 -25.81 18.77 -3.99
CA LYS A 108 -24.73 18.81 -3.00
C LYS A 108 -24.98 17.83 -1.85
N VAL A 109 -23.89 17.27 -1.33
CA VAL A 109 -23.92 16.44 -0.11
C VAL A 109 -24.14 17.36 1.09
N GLY A 110 -25.29 17.20 1.77
CA GLY A 110 -25.60 17.93 3.00
C GLY A 110 -24.69 17.54 4.17
N ASN A 111 -24.58 18.41 5.17
CA ASN A 111 -23.75 18.11 6.35
C ASN A 111 -24.20 16.86 7.09
N ALA A 112 -25.50 16.64 7.22
CA ALA A 112 -26.05 15.42 7.83
C ALA A 112 -25.66 14.13 7.06
N GLN A 113 -25.65 14.20 5.73
CA GLN A 113 -25.18 13.08 4.89
C GLN A 113 -23.70 12.84 5.05
N TYR A 114 -22.88 13.92 5.02
CA TYR A 114 -21.43 13.83 5.20
C TYR A 114 -21.02 13.30 6.57
N SER A 115 -21.80 13.57 7.63
CA SER A 115 -21.60 13.07 8.98
C SER A 115 -22.41 11.80 9.26
N GLY A 116 -22.87 11.12 8.23
CA GLY A 116 -23.62 9.87 8.33
C GLY A 116 -22.83 8.72 8.93
N PRO A 117 -23.47 7.55 9.11
CA PRO A 117 -22.82 6.40 9.71
C PRO A 117 -21.66 5.91 8.83
N LEU A 118 -20.50 5.79 9.44
CA LEU A 118 -19.34 5.13 8.82
C LEU A 118 -19.58 3.62 8.81
N ARG A 119 -19.27 2.97 7.69
CA ARG A 119 -19.11 1.52 7.69
C ARG A 119 -17.98 1.17 8.67
N PRO A 120 -18.20 0.29 9.64
CA PRO A 120 -17.11 -0.22 10.45
C PRO A 120 -16.03 -0.73 9.49
N ARG A 121 -14.85 -0.13 9.53
CA ARG A 121 -13.74 -0.64 8.73
C ARG A 121 -13.48 -2.05 9.25
N GLU A 122 -13.95 -3.06 8.54
CA GLU A 122 -13.49 -4.40 8.78
C GLU A 122 -11.97 -4.32 8.70
N ARG A 123 -11.32 -4.51 9.84
CA ARG A 123 -9.88 -4.79 9.81
C ARG A 123 -9.77 -5.92 8.82
N SER A 124 -9.11 -5.66 7.68
CA SER A 124 -8.92 -6.69 6.66
C SER A 124 -8.68 -7.99 7.42
N THR A 125 -9.59 -8.96 7.28
CA THR A 125 -9.45 -10.28 7.90
C THR A 125 -8.14 -10.90 7.48
N ALA A 126 -7.67 -10.58 6.27
CA ALA A 126 -6.31 -10.87 5.80
C ALA A 126 -5.20 -10.28 6.69
N ALA A 127 -5.42 -9.15 7.36
CA ALA A 127 -4.46 -8.59 8.33
C ALA A 127 -4.59 -9.26 9.71
N ALA A 128 -5.79 -9.73 10.08
CA ALA A 128 -6.03 -10.46 11.33
C ALA A 128 -5.56 -11.93 11.25
N GLU A 129 -5.60 -12.52 10.06
CA GLU A 129 -5.15 -13.90 9.80
C GLU A 129 -3.65 -14.01 9.50
N ARG A 130 -2.94 -12.90 9.30
CA ARG A 130 -1.49 -12.95 9.09
C ARG A 130 -0.80 -13.35 10.40
N PRO A 131 0.13 -14.31 10.36
CA PRO A 131 0.97 -14.61 11.50
C PRO A 131 1.63 -13.33 12.02
N ARG A 132 1.57 -13.09 13.32
CA ARG A 132 2.18 -11.92 13.97
C ARG A 132 3.33 -12.38 14.88
N PRO A 133 4.43 -12.89 14.28
CA PRO A 133 5.54 -13.45 15.05
C PRO A 133 6.24 -12.41 15.92
N SER A 134 6.32 -11.15 15.46
CA SER A 134 6.95 -10.08 16.22
C SER A 134 6.08 -9.67 17.42
N GLN A 135 4.76 -9.64 17.25
CA GLN A 135 3.85 -9.38 18.37
C GLN A 135 3.98 -10.47 19.45
N LYS A 136 4.16 -11.73 19.05
CA LYS A 136 4.37 -12.84 19.99
C LYS A 136 5.74 -12.80 20.66
N ALA A 137 6.78 -12.35 19.95
CA ALA A 137 8.17 -12.39 20.43
C ALA A 137 8.55 -11.20 21.31
N ILE A 138 8.08 -10.00 20.98
CA ILE A 138 8.50 -8.74 21.63
C ILE A 138 7.33 -7.78 21.90
N GLY A 139 6.08 -8.17 21.65
CA GLY A 139 4.94 -7.27 21.71
C GLY A 139 4.58 -6.78 23.13
N ASP A 140 4.92 -7.54 24.15
CA ASP A 140 4.78 -7.18 25.56
C ASP A 140 5.80 -6.13 26.00
N PHE A 141 7.01 -6.16 25.43
CA PHE A 141 8.10 -5.22 25.75
C PHE A 141 8.16 -4.02 24.82
N ALA A 142 7.96 -4.25 23.51
CA ALA A 142 8.08 -3.23 22.45
C ALA A 142 6.90 -3.27 21.48
N PRO A 143 5.66 -2.96 21.93
CA PRO A 143 4.44 -3.18 21.14
C PRO A 143 4.43 -2.41 19.83
N LYS A 144 4.99 -1.19 19.80
CA LYS A 144 5.03 -0.40 18.56
C LYS A 144 6.03 -0.94 17.55
N LEU A 145 7.17 -1.44 18.01
CA LEU A 145 8.16 -2.08 17.14
C LEU A 145 7.60 -3.39 16.56
N ALA A 146 6.93 -4.20 17.38
CA ALA A 146 6.27 -5.41 16.93
C ALA A 146 5.19 -5.11 15.87
N GLU A 147 4.34 -4.10 16.11
CA GLU A 147 3.32 -3.65 15.17
C GLU A 147 3.90 -3.23 13.82
N ILE A 148 4.95 -2.39 13.82
CA ILE A 148 5.60 -1.93 12.59
C ILE A 148 6.27 -3.10 11.86
N THR A 149 6.92 -3.99 12.58
CA THR A 149 7.56 -5.18 12.00
C THR A 149 6.54 -6.09 11.31
N ASP A 150 5.43 -6.39 11.97
CA ASP A 150 4.43 -7.29 11.41
C ASP A 150 3.61 -6.63 10.29
N ASN A 151 3.21 -5.36 10.46
CA ASN A 151 2.28 -4.71 9.53
C ASN A 151 2.99 -4.01 8.37
N VAL A 152 4.12 -3.32 8.63
CA VAL A 152 4.85 -2.56 7.61
C VAL A 152 5.92 -3.41 6.97
N LEU A 153 6.88 -3.92 7.75
CA LEU A 153 8.01 -4.67 7.18
C LEU A 153 7.50 -5.92 6.44
N TYR A 154 6.80 -6.82 7.14
CA TYR A 154 6.34 -8.08 6.53
C TYR A 154 4.99 -7.96 5.84
N GLY A 155 4.11 -7.08 6.33
CA GLY A 155 2.77 -6.89 5.78
C GLY A 155 2.72 -6.07 4.49
N ASP A 156 3.67 -5.16 4.29
CA ASP A 156 3.78 -4.32 3.09
C ASP A 156 5.10 -4.58 2.36
N ILE A 157 6.25 -4.17 2.92
CA ILE A 157 7.54 -4.14 2.19
C ILE A 157 7.92 -5.52 1.62
N TRP A 158 7.80 -6.59 2.42
CA TRP A 158 8.08 -7.96 1.96
C TRP A 158 6.98 -8.55 1.06
N ALA A 159 5.78 -7.98 1.07
CA ALA A 159 4.65 -8.42 0.26
C ALA A 159 4.57 -7.74 -1.12
N ARG A 160 5.36 -6.69 -1.37
CA ARG A 160 5.32 -5.93 -2.62
C ARG A 160 5.78 -6.78 -3.81
N PRO A 161 5.07 -6.72 -4.97
CA PRO A 161 5.32 -7.61 -6.10
C PRO A 161 6.55 -7.24 -6.96
N GLN A 162 7.10 -6.02 -6.80
CA GLN A 162 8.19 -5.50 -7.64
C GLN A 162 9.51 -6.25 -7.46
N LEU A 163 9.69 -6.97 -6.37
CA LEU A 163 10.84 -7.82 -6.12
C LEU A 163 10.36 -9.12 -5.49
N SER A 164 10.82 -10.26 -5.98
CA SER A 164 10.43 -11.57 -5.45
C SER A 164 10.87 -11.75 -4.00
N LYS A 165 10.19 -12.60 -3.24
CA LYS A 165 10.60 -12.94 -1.86
C LYS A 165 12.01 -13.53 -1.81
N ARG A 166 12.36 -14.30 -2.84
CA ARG A 166 13.69 -14.88 -3.04
C ARG A 166 14.76 -13.79 -3.15
N ASP A 167 14.55 -12.84 -4.06
CA ASP A 167 15.52 -11.78 -4.32
C ASP A 167 15.60 -10.80 -3.14
N ARG A 168 14.47 -10.52 -2.46
CA ARG A 168 14.48 -9.77 -1.19
C ARG A 168 15.34 -10.46 -0.14
N SER A 169 15.29 -11.79 -0.06
CA SER A 169 16.14 -12.55 0.86
C SER A 169 17.61 -12.40 0.52
N LEU A 170 18.00 -12.49 -0.74
CA LEU A 170 19.38 -12.28 -1.17
C LEU A 170 19.87 -10.86 -0.85
N VAL A 171 19.06 -9.84 -1.16
CA VAL A 171 19.41 -8.44 -0.85
C VAL A 171 19.57 -8.23 0.67
N THR A 172 18.67 -8.81 1.47
CA THR A 172 18.75 -8.69 2.94
C THR A 172 19.97 -9.41 3.49
N VAL A 173 20.24 -10.63 3.02
CA VAL A 173 21.43 -11.40 3.38
C VAL A 173 22.69 -10.65 3.01
N ALA A 174 22.77 -10.10 1.80
CA ALA A 174 23.92 -9.32 1.34
C ALA A 174 24.17 -8.10 2.25
N ALA A 175 23.11 -7.37 2.61
CA ALA A 175 23.22 -6.23 3.54
C ALA A 175 23.74 -6.66 4.93
N LEU A 176 23.21 -7.77 5.47
CA LEU A 176 23.62 -8.27 6.78
C LEU A 176 25.07 -8.79 6.80
N ILE A 177 25.55 -9.39 5.69
CA ILE A 177 26.94 -9.77 5.52
C ILE A 177 27.82 -8.51 5.51
N ALA A 178 27.48 -7.52 4.68
CA ALA A 178 28.25 -6.28 4.55
C ALA A 178 28.33 -5.50 5.87
N LEU A 179 27.25 -5.50 6.64
CA LEU A 179 27.15 -4.85 7.95
C LEU A 179 27.73 -5.70 9.11
N ASN A 180 28.23 -6.91 8.83
CA ASN A 180 28.72 -7.88 9.82
C ASN A 180 27.70 -8.12 10.95
N ARG A 181 26.52 -8.63 10.60
CA ARG A 181 25.43 -8.96 11.53
C ARG A 181 25.19 -10.48 11.63
N PRO A 182 26.13 -11.27 12.18
CA PRO A 182 26.07 -12.74 12.14
C PRO A 182 24.85 -13.32 12.88
N GLU A 183 24.41 -12.69 13.97
CA GLU A 183 23.26 -13.16 14.73
C GLU A 183 21.95 -13.04 13.92
N GLN A 184 21.76 -11.94 13.21
CA GLN A 184 20.59 -11.74 12.34
C GLN A 184 20.67 -12.62 11.08
N LEU A 185 21.88 -12.90 10.58
CA LEU A 185 22.10 -13.76 9.42
C LEU A 185 21.47 -15.15 9.62
N ARG A 186 21.53 -15.74 10.82
CA ARG A 186 20.96 -17.07 11.09
C ARG A 186 19.48 -17.15 10.67
N SER A 187 18.66 -16.25 11.15
CA SER A 187 17.21 -16.20 10.84
C SER A 187 16.94 -15.85 9.37
N HIS A 188 17.78 -15.00 8.79
CA HIS A 188 17.64 -14.59 7.39
C HIS A 188 18.14 -15.64 6.40
N PHE A 189 19.13 -16.47 6.73
CA PHE A 189 19.50 -17.65 5.93
C PHE A 189 18.39 -18.70 5.94
N LEU A 190 17.75 -18.96 7.09
CA LEU A 190 16.58 -19.86 7.15
C LEU A 190 15.47 -19.35 6.25
N ARG A 191 15.12 -18.07 6.34
CA ARG A 191 14.11 -17.45 5.47
C ARG A 191 14.50 -17.45 3.99
N ALA A 192 15.78 -17.23 3.67
CA ALA A 192 16.27 -17.29 2.31
C ALA A 192 16.06 -18.69 1.72
N ARG A 193 16.38 -19.74 2.48
CA ARG A 193 16.12 -21.14 2.11
C ARG A 193 14.62 -21.43 1.90
N GLU A 194 13.77 -20.96 2.80
CA GLU A 194 12.30 -21.09 2.68
C GLU A 194 11.76 -20.36 1.43
N ASN A 195 12.38 -19.26 1.05
CA ASN A 195 12.03 -18.49 -0.15
C ASN A 195 12.72 -18.99 -1.44
N GLY A 196 13.41 -20.16 -1.38
CA GLY A 196 13.97 -20.82 -2.56
C GLY A 196 15.40 -20.40 -2.93
N VAL A 197 16.15 -19.77 -2.01
CA VAL A 197 17.58 -19.52 -2.20
C VAL A 197 18.34 -20.79 -1.81
N THR A 198 19.18 -21.26 -2.73
CA THR A 198 19.98 -22.45 -2.54
C THR A 198 21.24 -22.20 -1.70
N GLN A 199 21.79 -23.26 -1.11
CA GLN A 199 23.08 -23.20 -0.42
C GLN A 199 24.19 -22.66 -1.32
N GLN A 200 24.23 -23.10 -2.58
CA GLN A 200 25.22 -22.67 -3.56
C GLN A 200 25.15 -21.17 -3.82
N GLU A 201 23.95 -20.61 -3.96
CA GLU A 201 23.75 -19.17 -4.15
C GLU A 201 24.16 -18.36 -2.92
N VAL A 202 23.91 -18.86 -1.72
CA VAL A 202 24.38 -18.24 -0.48
C VAL A 202 25.90 -18.22 -0.43
N VAL A 203 26.56 -19.33 -0.75
CA VAL A 203 28.03 -19.42 -0.78
C VAL A 203 28.61 -18.46 -1.81
N GLU A 204 28.01 -18.39 -3.01
CA GLU A 204 28.47 -17.47 -4.06
C GLU A 204 28.25 -16.01 -3.66
N THR A 205 27.14 -15.68 -3.02
CA THR A 205 26.86 -14.34 -2.48
C THR A 205 27.94 -13.94 -1.45
N ILE A 206 28.29 -14.83 -0.54
CA ILE A 206 29.33 -14.57 0.48
C ILE A 206 30.69 -14.41 -0.19
N THR A 207 31.04 -15.26 -1.16
CA THR A 207 32.29 -15.20 -1.90
C THR A 207 32.42 -13.87 -2.65
N HIS A 208 31.36 -13.46 -3.37
CA HIS A 208 31.31 -12.17 -4.05
C HIS A 208 31.52 -11.00 -3.07
N LEU A 209 30.81 -11.01 -1.93
CA LEU A 209 30.87 -9.94 -0.94
C LEU A 209 32.20 -9.86 -0.18
N ALA A 210 33.04 -10.91 -0.21
CA ALA A 210 34.39 -10.84 0.36
C ALA A 210 35.23 -9.70 -0.27
N PHE A 211 35.00 -9.41 -1.56
CA PHE A 211 35.68 -8.34 -2.30
C PHE A 211 35.07 -6.94 -2.09
N TYR A 212 33.82 -6.85 -1.67
CA TYR A 212 33.11 -5.57 -1.50
C TYR A 212 32.94 -5.18 -0.03
N ALA A 213 32.83 -6.16 0.88
CA ALA A 213 32.57 -5.94 2.30
C ALA A 213 33.72 -6.40 3.22
N GLY A 214 34.76 -6.99 2.63
CA GLY A 214 35.95 -7.45 3.34
C GLY A 214 35.87 -8.92 3.78
N TRP A 215 37.04 -9.54 3.81
CA TRP A 215 37.25 -10.96 4.11
C TRP A 215 36.73 -11.38 5.49
N PRO A 216 36.91 -10.62 6.56
CA PRO A 216 36.39 -11.00 7.89
C PRO A 216 34.88 -11.16 7.93
N ASN A 217 34.15 -10.29 7.22
CA ASN A 217 32.67 -10.37 7.15
C ASN A 217 32.20 -11.64 6.41
N ALA A 218 32.91 -12.02 5.34
CA ALA A 218 32.63 -13.24 4.59
C ALA A 218 32.90 -14.49 5.44
N VAL A 219 34.00 -14.54 6.19
CA VAL A 219 34.35 -15.68 7.07
C VAL A 219 33.28 -15.85 8.17
N ASN A 220 32.85 -14.75 8.81
CA ASN A 220 31.80 -14.80 9.81
C ASN A 220 30.47 -15.30 9.18
N ALA A 221 30.12 -14.84 8.00
CA ALA A 221 28.90 -15.28 7.31
C ALA A 221 28.96 -16.77 6.93
N ILE A 222 30.10 -17.31 6.47
CA ILE A 222 30.28 -18.75 6.18
C ILE A 222 30.06 -19.59 7.42
N ALA A 223 30.57 -19.17 8.58
CA ALA A 223 30.36 -19.91 9.83
C ALA A 223 28.85 -20.09 10.13
N VAL A 224 28.09 -18.99 10.00
CA VAL A 224 26.63 -19.03 10.19
C VAL A 224 25.91 -19.83 9.10
N ALA A 225 26.33 -19.72 7.83
CA ALA A 225 25.73 -20.47 6.73
C ALA A 225 25.88 -22.00 6.93
N LYS A 226 27.05 -22.49 7.34
CA LYS A 226 27.27 -23.90 7.69
C LYS A 226 26.29 -24.40 8.74
N GLU A 227 26.08 -23.62 9.80
CA GLU A 227 25.13 -24.01 10.85
C GLU A 227 23.68 -24.13 10.35
N VAL A 228 23.30 -23.36 9.36
CA VAL A 228 21.91 -23.34 8.83
C VAL A 228 21.71 -24.40 7.75
N PHE A 229 22.68 -24.65 6.90
CA PHE A 229 22.53 -25.51 5.73
C PHE A 229 23.07 -26.93 5.93
N GLU A 230 24.03 -27.15 6.85
CA GLU A 230 24.65 -28.48 7.11
C GLU A 230 24.00 -29.21 8.30
N LYS A 231 23.30 -28.53 9.21
CA LYS A 231 22.53 -29.22 10.26
C LYS A 231 21.25 -29.80 9.65
N LYS A 232 21.19 -31.11 9.61
CA LYS A 232 19.99 -31.92 9.31
C LYS A 232 18.92 -31.76 10.39
#